data_49256bb6118673b63cb29fa64963072b
#
_entry.id   49256bb6118673b63cb29fa64963072b
#
_cell.length_a   1.000
_cell.length_b   1.000
_cell.length_c   1.000
_cell.angle_alpha   90.00
_cell.angle_beta   90.00
_cell.angle_gamma   90.00
#
_symmetry.space_group_name_H-M   'P 1'
#
loop_
_entity.id
_entity.type
_entity.pdbx_description
1 polymer ?
#
loop_
_entity_poly.entity_id
_entity_poly.type
_entity_poly.pdbx_seq_one_letter_code
_entity_poly.pdbx_strand_id
1 'polypeptide(L)'
;MDKVERWSRVGIIYHLELPEGEIFVSTNELYLSLVIENLLDNANNFTDSGSITLKMRLDKAQSKLRIEVTDTGCGIPPEKREEIFLCFIKLDEFAQGNGLGLYLSRLIIKRLSGNIFVDSSYTEGTRMVICLSV
;
A
#
# COMPACT_ATOMS: atom_id res chain seq x y z
N MET A 1 2.50 -17.11 0.71
CA MET A 1 1.91 -16.03 -0.08
C MET A 1 2.67 -15.80 -1.35
N ASP A 2 2.09 -16.22 -2.41
CA ASP A 2 2.74 -16.21 -3.71
C ASP A 2 2.97 -14.79 -4.24
N LYS A 3 2.13 -13.84 -3.82
CA LYS A 3 2.23 -12.47 -4.30
C LYS A 3 3.49 -11.75 -3.83
N VAL A 4 3.95 -12.04 -2.61
CA VAL A 4 5.19 -11.46 -2.11
C VAL A 4 6.40 -11.99 -2.88
N GLU A 5 6.36 -13.25 -3.29
CA GLU A 5 7.45 -13.83 -4.07
C GLU A 5 7.63 -13.16 -5.43
N ARG A 6 6.53 -12.68 -6.03
CA ARG A 6 6.58 -11.95 -7.30
C ARG A 6 7.48 -10.73 -7.27
N TRP A 7 7.58 -10.07 -6.11
CA TRP A 7 8.33 -8.84 -5.96
C TRP A 7 9.73 -9.04 -5.39
N SER A 8 10.15 -10.29 -5.16
CA SER A 8 11.47 -10.55 -4.64
C SER A 8 12.56 -9.99 -5.54
N ARG A 9 13.44 -9.18 -4.97
CA ARG A 9 14.56 -8.57 -5.68
C ARG A 9 15.80 -8.62 -4.81
N VAL A 10 16.97 -8.69 -5.45
CA VAL A 10 18.24 -8.63 -4.74
C VAL A 10 18.37 -7.27 -4.08
N GLY A 11 18.73 -7.26 -2.80
CA GLY A 11 18.92 -6.04 -2.03
C GLY A 11 17.67 -5.55 -1.32
N ILE A 12 16.52 -6.21 -1.50
CA ILE A 12 15.29 -5.84 -0.82
C ILE A 12 14.85 -6.99 0.10
N ILE A 13 14.60 -6.65 1.36
CA ILE A 13 14.07 -7.57 2.36
C ILE A 13 12.57 -7.32 2.49
N TYR A 14 11.78 -8.38 2.37
CA TYR A 14 10.33 -8.29 2.44
C TYR A 14 9.84 -8.85 3.77
N HIS A 15 9.02 -8.08 4.48
CA HIS A 15 8.46 -8.46 5.77
C HIS A 15 6.95 -8.52 5.70
N LEU A 16 6.38 -9.52 6.38
CA LEU A 16 4.94 -9.63 6.56
C LEU A 16 4.63 -9.58 8.04
N GLU A 17 3.76 -8.65 8.43
CA GLU A 17 3.29 -8.54 9.81
C GLU A 17 1.77 -8.67 9.78
N LEU A 18 1.30 -9.89 9.96
CA LEU A 18 -0.12 -10.22 9.87
C LEU A 18 -0.66 -10.50 11.28
N PRO A 19 -1.98 -10.30 11.49
CA PRO A 19 -2.61 -10.66 12.76
C PRO A 19 -2.47 -12.14 13.05
N GLU A 20 -2.42 -12.50 14.31
CA GLU A 20 -2.40 -13.90 14.72
C GLU A 20 -3.75 -14.55 14.45
N GLY A 21 -3.75 -15.81 14.00
CA GLY A 21 -4.94 -16.57 13.72
C GLY A 21 -5.66 -16.13 12.46
N GLU A 22 -6.83 -16.67 12.25
CA GLU A 22 -7.66 -16.33 11.10
C GLU A 22 -8.52 -15.12 11.43
N ILE A 23 -8.64 -14.21 10.45
CA ILE A 23 -9.48 -13.03 10.57
C ILE A 23 -10.51 -13.06 9.46
N PHE A 24 -11.77 -12.90 9.83
CA PHE A 24 -12.86 -12.84 8.88
C PHE A 24 -13.42 -11.42 8.88
N VAL A 25 -13.38 -10.78 7.72
CA VAL A 25 -13.90 -9.43 7.56
C VAL A 25 -14.86 -9.40 6.38
N SER A 26 -15.85 -8.52 6.49
CA SER A 26 -16.83 -8.34 5.41
C SER A 26 -16.30 -7.29 4.45
N THR A 27 -15.70 -7.74 3.36
CA THR A 27 -15.20 -6.84 2.32
C THR A 27 -15.07 -7.61 1.01
N ASN A 28 -14.80 -6.90 -0.06
CA ASN A 28 -14.58 -7.53 -1.37
C ASN A 28 -13.13 -7.96 -1.49
N GLU A 29 -12.89 -9.25 -1.34
CA GLU A 29 -11.54 -9.82 -1.35
C GLU A 29 -10.78 -9.52 -2.64
N LEU A 30 -11.45 -9.63 -3.78
CA LEU A 30 -10.80 -9.40 -5.08
C LEU A 30 -10.33 -7.94 -5.22
N TYR A 31 -11.19 -7.00 -4.86
CA TYR A 31 -10.85 -5.59 -4.95
C TYR A 31 -9.77 -5.23 -3.95
N LEU A 32 -9.85 -5.75 -2.73
CA LEU A 32 -8.83 -5.48 -1.72
C LEU A 32 -7.48 -6.06 -2.13
N SER A 33 -7.46 -7.27 -2.68
CA SER A 33 -6.23 -7.89 -3.18
C SER A 33 -5.60 -7.04 -4.28
N LEU A 34 -6.40 -6.51 -5.20
CA LEU A 34 -5.90 -5.67 -6.27
C LEU A 34 -5.23 -4.40 -5.74
N VAL A 35 -5.85 -3.77 -4.73
CA VAL A 35 -5.27 -2.58 -4.11
C VAL A 35 -3.95 -2.91 -3.43
N ILE A 36 -3.89 -4.01 -2.68
CA ILE A 36 -2.65 -4.42 -2.02
C ILE A 36 -1.55 -4.68 -3.04
N GLU A 37 -1.86 -5.35 -4.14
CA GLU A 37 -0.89 -5.56 -5.22
C GLU A 37 -0.39 -4.24 -5.79
N ASN A 38 -1.28 -3.28 -6.03
CA ASN A 38 -0.89 -1.98 -6.53
C ASN A 38 0.06 -1.26 -5.58
N LEU A 39 -0.20 -1.33 -4.28
CA LEU A 39 0.68 -0.70 -3.29
C LEU A 39 2.03 -1.38 -3.21
N LEU A 40 2.06 -2.71 -3.30
CA LEU A 40 3.32 -3.46 -3.29
C LEU A 40 4.14 -3.21 -4.55
N ASP A 41 3.50 -3.16 -5.72
CA ASP A 41 4.18 -2.81 -6.96
C ASP A 41 4.80 -1.41 -6.87
N ASN A 42 4.05 -0.48 -6.32
CA ASN A 42 4.52 0.90 -6.16
C ASN A 42 5.72 0.97 -5.22
N ALA A 43 5.63 0.29 -4.07
CA ALA A 43 6.75 0.25 -3.12
C ALA A 43 7.99 -0.38 -3.76
N ASN A 44 7.79 -1.45 -4.52
CA ASN A 44 8.89 -2.13 -5.19
C ASN A 44 9.56 -1.25 -6.24
N ASN A 45 8.78 -0.41 -6.94
CA ASN A 45 9.31 0.51 -7.94
C ASN A 45 10.12 1.65 -7.32
N PHE A 46 9.77 2.09 -6.12
CA PHE A 46 10.44 3.20 -5.45
C PHE A 46 11.57 2.77 -4.50
N THR A 47 11.80 1.47 -4.34
CA THR A 47 12.84 0.97 -3.44
C THR A 47 13.91 0.26 -4.23
N ASP A 48 15.14 0.80 -4.22
CA ASP A 48 16.28 0.15 -4.88
C ASP A 48 16.90 -0.91 -3.97
N SER A 49 17.05 -0.56 -2.69
CA SER A 49 17.55 -1.49 -1.68
C SER A 49 16.94 -1.07 -0.34
N GLY A 50 16.85 -2.03 0.58
CA GLY A 50 16.28 -1.79 1.89
C GLY A 50 15.17 -2.77 2.20
N SER A 51 14.02 -2.30 2.67
CA SER A 51 12.93 -3.18 3.06
C SER A 51 11.56 -2.67 2.64
N ILE A 52 10.65 -3.62 2.46
CA ILE A 52 9.23 -3.36 2.20
C ILE A 52 8.46 -4.22 3.19
N THR A 53 7.56 -3.61 3.95
CA THR A 53 6.77 -4.29 4.97
C THR A 53 5.29 -4.16 4.67
N LEU A 54 4.59 -5.29 4.63
CA LEU A 54 3.13 -5.32 4.57
C LEU A 54 2.62 -5.68 5.97
N LYS A 55 1.84 -4.81 6.54
CA LYS A 55 1.30 -4.98 7.89
C LYS A 55 -0.21 -4.84 7.88
N MET A 56 -0.88 -5.75 8.59
CA MET A 56 -2.33 -5.70 8.77
C MET A 56 -2.67 -5.73 10.25
N ARG A 57 -3.62 -4.88 10.64
CA ARG A 57 -4.17 -4.87 12.00
C ARG A 57 -5.68 -4.80 11.95
N LEU A 58 -6.32 -5.58 12.80
CA LEU A 58 -7.76 -5.52 12.96
C LEU A 58 -8.08 -4.99 14.36
N ASP A 59 -8.80 -3.88 14.42
CA ASP A 59 -9.35 -3.36 15.65
C ASP A 59 -10.78 -3.88 15.77
N LYS A 60 -10.95 -4.94 16.56
CA LYS A 60 -12.25 -5.60 16.71
C LYS A 60 -13.27 -4.70 17.41
N ALA A 61 -12.82 -3.86 18.33
CA ALA A 61 -13.72 -2.99 19.08
C ALA A 61 -14.36 -1.94 18.17
N GLN A 62 -13.62 -1.43 17.19
CA GLN A 62 -14.11 -0.41 16.27
C GLN A 62 -14.50 -0.98 14.91
N SER A 63 -14.32 -2.26 14.69
CA SER A 63 -14.54 -2.92 13.41
C SER A 63 -13.77 -2.22 12.29
N LYS A 64 -12.50 -1.96 12.53
CA LYS A 64 -11.61 -1.29 11.58
C LYS A 64 -10.45 -2.20 11.20
N LEU A 65 -10.19 -2.27 9.91
CA LEU A 65 -9.02 -2.95 9.38
C LEU A 65 -8.05 -1.90 8.88
N ARG A 66 -6.80 -1.97 9.35
CA ARG A 66 -5.73 -1.08 8.90
C ARG A 66 -4.68 -1.90 8.18
N ILE A 67 -4.33 -1.48 6.96
CA ILE A 67 -3.32 -2.12 6.15
C ILE A 67 -2.26 -1.08 5.83
N GLU A 68 -0.99 -1.42 6.07
CA GLU A 68 0.13 -0.51 5.81
C GLU A 68 1.13 -1.19 4.89
N VAL A 69 1.55 -0.48 3.85
CA VAL A 69 2.68 -0.89 3.02
C VAL A 69 3.77 0.16 3.22
N THR A 70 4.85 -0.25 3.85
CA THR A 70 5.95 0.65 4.23
C THR A 70 7.21 0.26 3.46
N ASP A 71 7.84 1.23 2.82
CA ASP A 71 9.13 1.02 2.18
C ASP A 71 10.17 1.99 2.72
N THR A 72 11.44 1.65 2.51
CA THR A 72 12.57 2.50 2.89
C THR A 72 13.19 3.15 1.64
N GLY A 73 12.37 3.39 0.62
CA GLY A 73 12.82 3.96 -0.64
C GLY A 73 12.97 5.47 -0.62
N CYS A 74 12.78 6.09 -1.77
CA CYS A 74 13.06 7.52 -1.94
C CYS A 74 12.04 8.44 -1.25
N GLY A 75 10.89 7.90 -0.85
CA GLY A 75 9.84 8.73 -0.24
C GLY A 75 9.05 9.53 -1.26
N ILE A 76 8.04 10.23 -0.78
CA ILE A 76 7.19 11.09 -1.61
C ILE A 76 7.23 12.50 -1.02
N PRO A 77 7.59 13.52 -1.83
CA PRO A 77 7.59 14.89 -1.33
C PRO A 77 6.23 15.28 -0.77
N PRO A 78 6.18 16.04 0.32
CA PRO A 78 4.91 16.41 0.94
C PRO A 78 3.89 17.03 0.00
N GLU A 79 4.34 17.86 -0.93
CA GLU A 79 3.47 18.54 -1.88
C GLU A 79 2.87 17.60 -2.93
N LYS A 80 3.40 16.38 -3.04
CA LYS A 80 2.91 15.41 -4.02
C LYS A 80 2.08 14.29 -3.40
N ARG A 81 1.90 14.28 -2.07
CA ARG A 81 1.21 13.18 -1.40
C ARG A 81 -0.25 13.00 -1.81
N GLU A 82 -0.93 14.08 -2.17
CA GLU A 82 -2.28 13.97 -2.73
C GLU A 82 -2.25 13.75 -4.24
N GLU A 83 -1.32 14.38 -4.93
CA GLU A 83 -1.22 14.28 -6.39
C GLU A 83 -1.01 12.86 -6.89
N ILE A 84 -0.31 12.02 -6.12
CA ILE A 84 -0.02 10.64 -6.56
C ILE A 84 -1.28 9.80 -6.76
N PHE A 85 -2.40 10.20 -6.17
CA PHE A 85 -3.67 9.52 -6.33
C PHE A 85 -4.50 10.05 -7.50
N LEU A 86 -4.01 11.06 -8.19
CA LEU A 86 -4.71 11.60 -9.36
C LEU A 86 -4.37 10.78 -10.61
N CYS A 87 -5.32 10.78 -11.54
CA CYS A 87 -5.18 10.00 -12.76
C CYS A 87 -3.99 10.50 -13.60
N PHE A 88 -3.17 9.56 -14.08
CA PHE A 88 -2.00 9.82 -14.94
C PHE A 88 -0.87 10.61 -14.31
N ILE A 89 -0.88 10.78 -12.99
CA ILE A 89 0.24 11.45 -12.31
C ILE A 89 1.31 10.41 -11.99
N LYS A 90 2.55 10.71 -12.35
CA LYS A 90 3.73 9.92 -11.99
C LYS A 90 4.65 10.80 -11.18
N LEU A 91 5.26 10.24 -10.14
CA LEU A 91 6.18 10.99 -9.29
C LEU A 91 7.49 11.30 -9.99
N ASP A 92 7.99 10.36 -10.79
CA ASP A 92 9.19 10.56 -11.57
C ASP A 92 9.24 9.58 -12.74
N GLU A 93 10.30 9.67 -13.51
CA GLU A 93 10.51 8.85 -14.70
C GLU A 93 10.77 7.39 -14.38
N PHE A 94 11.13 7.10 -13.15
CA PHE A 94 11.43 5.74 -12.73
C PHE A 94 10.18 4.95 -12.34
N ALA A 95 9.06 5.63 -12.15
CA ALA A 95 7.82 4.94 -11.83
C ALA A 95 7.42 4.05 -13.00
N GLN A 96 7.48 2.75 -12.75
CA GLN A 96 7.04 1.77 -13.73
C GLN A 96 5.52 1.73 -13.74
N GLY A 97 4.94 1.68 -14.90
CA GLY A 97 3.49 1.61 -15.00
C GLY A 97 2.89 2.87 -15.59
N ASN A 98 1.60 2.87 -15.71
CA ASN A 98 0.86 3.89 -16.45
C ASN A 98 0.31 5.03 -15.60
N GLY A 99 0.60 5.06 -14.31
CA GLY A 99 0.10 6.10 -13.42
C GLY A 99 -1.33 5.89 -12.96
N LEU A 100 -1.93 4.74 -13.23
CA LEU A 100 -3.31 4.46 -12.86
C LEU A 100 -3.47 3.65 -11.60
N GLY A 101 -2.40 2.95 -11.15
CA GLY A 101 -2.49 2.04 -10.02
C GLY A 101 -3.02 2.69 -8.75
N LEU A 102 -2.45 3.83 -8.35
CA LEU A 102 -2.87 4.53 -7.13
C LEU A 102 -4.22 5.20 -7.31
N TYR A 103 -4.52 5.72 -8.48
CA TYR A 103 -5.84 6.29 -8.78
C TYR A 103 -6.93 5.22 -8.65
N LEU A 104 -6.73 4.05 -9.25
CA LEU A 104 -7.68 2.94 -9.14
C LEU A 104 -7.80 2.45 -7.70
N SER A 105 -6.69 2.38 -6.99
CA SER A 105 -6.69 1.97 -5.58
C SER A 105 -7.57 2.89 -4.75
N ARG A 106 -7.47 4.20 -4.97
CA ARG A 106 -8.30 5.16 -4.24
C ARG A 106 -9.77 5.00 -4.58
N LEU A 107 -10.10 4.81 -5.85
CA LEU A 107 -11.49 4.57 -6.26
C LEU A 107 -12.06 3.32 -5.60
N ILE A 108 -11.30 2.24 -5.60
CA ILE A 108 -11.72 0.97 -5.01
C ILE A 108 -11.95 1.13 -3.51
N ILE A 109 -10.99 1.73 -2.81
CA ILE A 109 -11.08 1.89 -1.36
C ILE A 109 -12.27 2.79 -0.99
N LYS A 110 -12.54 3.83 -1.76
CA LYS A 110 -13.72 4.66 -1.52
C LYS A 110 -15.01 3.87 -1.71
N ARG A 111 -15.06 2.99 -2.70
CA ARG A 111 -16.24 2.12 -2.89
C ARG A 111 -16.41 1.13 -1.74
N LEU A 112 -15.33 0.75 -1.08
CA LEU A 112 -15.37 -0.11 0.09
C LEU A 112 -15.59 0.68 1.39
N SER A 113 -15.93 1.96 1.28
CA SER A 113 -16.17 2.86 2.40
C SER A 113 -14.96 3.05 3.30
N GLY A 114 -13.80 3.09 2.67
CA GLY A 114 -12.53 3.27 3.37
C GLY A 114 -11.78 4.50 2.92
N ASN A 115 -10.56 4.61 3.40
CA ASN A 115 -9.66 5.71 3.05
C ASN A 115 -8.26 5.16 2.76
N ILE A 116 -7.55 5.81 1.86
CA ILE A 116 -6.16 5.49 1.53
C ILE A 116 -5.37 6.80 1.52
N PHE A 117 -4.20 6.78 2.16
CA PHE A 117 -3.39 8.00 2.27
C PHE A 117 -1.92 7.64 2.52
N VAL A 118 -1.05 8.65 2.37
CA VAL A 118 0.36 8.54 2.73
C VAL A 118 0.51 9.03 4.17
N ASP A 119 1.16 8.21 5.02
CA ASP A 119 1.41 8.57 6.42
C ASP A 119 2.51 9.62 6.49
N SER A 120 2.14 10.84 6.83
CA SER A 120 3.07 11.98 6.87
C SER A 120 4.06 11.90 8.04
N SER A 121 3.80 11.05 9.02
CA SER A 121 4.70 10.91 10.17
C SER A 121 5.89 9.99 9.87
N TYR A 122 5.81 9.20 8.81
CA TYR A 122 6.90 8.31 8.42
C TYR A 122 7.83 9.03 7.45
N THR A 123 9.11 9.13 7.79
CA THR A 123 10.07 9.95 7.03
C THR A 123 11.24 9.16 6.43
N GLU A 124 11.31 7.85 6.65
CA GLU A 124 12.41 7.02 6.17
C GLU A 124 12.13 6.36 4.82
N GLY A 125 11.10 6.77 4.16
CA GLY A 125 10.63 6.24 2.90
C GLY A 125 9.17 6.59 2.72
N THR A 126 8.36 5.63 2.31
CA THR A 126 6.93 5.84 2.13
C THR A 126 6.12 4.81 2.89
N ARG A 127 5.10 5.26 3.60
CA ARG A 127 4.10 4.39 4.22
C ARG A 127 2.73 4.73 3.66
N MET A 128 2.19 3.80 2.88
CA MET A 128 0.82 3.90 2.40
C MET A 128 -0.11 3.20 3.38
N VAL A 129 -1.22 3.84 3.72
CA VAL A 129 -2.15 3.32 4.73
C VAL A 129 -3.54 3.20 4.13
N ILE A 130 -4.17 2.06 4.37
CA ILE A 130 -5.57 1.81 4.04
C ILE A 130 -6.32 1.59 5.34
N CYS A 131 -7.45 2.28 5.50
CA CYS A 131 -8.35 2.08 6.62
C CYS A 131 -9.72 1.71 6.09
N LEU A 132 -10.25 0.60 6.55
CA LEU A 132 -11.58 0.10 6.14
C LEU A 132 -12.44 -0.17 7.35
N SER A 133 -13.74 0.11 7.21
CA SER A 133 -14.74 -0.39 8.15
C SER A 133 -15.13 -1.79 7.72
N VAL A 134 -15.12 -2.73 8.64
CA VAL A 134 -15.38 -4.16 8.34
C VAL A 134 -16.36 -4.78 9.32
#